data_ebcf338b713d9fca29c08cf6b7e148ae
#
_entry.id   ebcf338b713d9fca29c08cf6b7e148ae
#
_cell.length_a   1.000
_cell.length_b   1.000
_cell.length_c   1.000
_cell.angle_alpha   90.00
_cell.angle_beta   90.00
_cell.angle_gamma   90.00
#
_symmetry.space_group_name_H-M   'P 1'
#
loop_
_entity.id
_entity.type
_entity.pdbx_description
1 polymer ?
#
loop_
_entity_poly.entity_id
_entity_poly.type
_entity_poly.pdbx_seq_one_letter_code
_entity_poly.pdbx_strand_id
1 'polypeptide(L)'
;MVRMPAGDCGSREARGGNEAKRAWRALGGLCLGTFVCFTNTTAFNIALPAISVSLGAGQVEQQWMVSAYNLVFGAFMLLAGSLGDRWGVKRTLLVGASAFAAASAAGVLATSSVTTIVARGVMGFGAGFSITMTLALITRLFESDGQVLALTMNAVAMTLGAPFGLVLGGLLVNFADWRAIFVFDLVAFLIVLLLDILLLPGDRSQSGGATGARARLPLLSALLALAGLALVSAGLINAQISAASPDSWGPMVAGALVIAVFVRRDTRSSNPLAELGLLRIPSFAAASLSLLALNVAISGIMFVLPAYVETALGNSALVGALMLMPMVAAAMVGAAITRKVSDRLGKRRACVASLVLIALGLAVMAASTAVAGYPLMVVGQCACGLGMAMGLPVMQGWAMERVPDRRRGGGSALVSTFQQLGCLIGIGALGSLVGSSYAAACRGTAAEGFASISLAFEAADARGASQAHAVRAAASSAYAHAVLVAFCAAAVVLLVIAALAAFGSRSEAGER
;
A
#
# COMPACT_ATOMS: atom_id res chain seq x y z
N MET A 1 6.40 -57.76 -31.44
CA MET A 1 7.23 -57.63 -30.21
C MET A 1 8.33 -56.60 -30.47
N VAL A 2 8.05 -55.32 -30.21
CA VAL A 2 9.01 -54.19 -30.38
C VAL A 2 9.55 -53.87 -29.00
N ARG A 3 10.86 -54.14 -28.78
CA ARG A 3 11.57 -53.78 -27.55
C ARG A 3 11.73 -52.26 -27.51
N MET A 4 11.08 -51.57 -26.54
CA MET A 4 11.43 -50.23 -26.18
C MET A 4 12.80 -50.20 -25.46
N PRO A 5 13.68 -49.21 -25.74
CA PRO A 5 14.96 -49.12 -25.05
C PRO A 5 14.77 -48.66 -23.61
N ALA A 6 15.29 -49.42 -22.66
CA ALA A 6 15.21 -49.21 -21.22
C ALA A 6 16.07 -48.00 -20.66
N GLY A 7 16.52 -47.12 -21.53
CA GLY A 7 17.45 -46.03 -21.16
C GLY A 7 16.86 -44.70 -20.82
N ASP A 8 15.54 -44.46 -21.02
CA ASP A 8 14.96 -43.11 -21.01
C ASP A 8 14.16 -42.73 -19.75
N CYS A 9 13.89 -43.71 -18.87
CA CYS A 9 13.06 -43.45 -17.67
C CYS A 9 13.85 -42.76 -16.55
N GLY A 10 15.09 -43.16 -16.31
CA GLY A 10 15.94 -42.57 -15.27
C GLY A 10 16.42 -41.14 -15.58
N SER A 11 16.57 -40.81 -16.87
CA SER A 11 16.96 -39.48 -17.30
C SER A 11 15.79 -38.45 -17.18
N ARG A 12 14.56 -38.90 -17.34
CA ARG A 12 13.34 -38.08 -17.15
C ARG A 12 13.06 -37.79 -15.67
N GLU A 13 13.22 -38.78 -14.78
CA GLU A 13 13.05 -38.58 -13.33
C GLU A 13 14.13 -37.66 -12.74
N ALA A 14 15.39 -37.82 -13.15
CA ALA A 14 16.49 -36.96 -12.72
C ALA A 14 16.34 -35.51 -13.24
N ARG A 15 15.81 -35.30 -14.44
CA ARG A 15 15.50 -33.98 -15.00
C ARG A 15 14.33 -33.36 -14.27
N GLY A 16 13.25 -34.07 -13.99
CA GLY A 16 12.10 -33.58 -13.23
C GLY A 16 12.47 -33.16 -11.79
N GLY A 17 13.33 -33.93 -11.12
CA GLY A 17 13.83 -33.60 -9.78
C GLY A 17 14.70 -32.33 -9.74
N ASN A 18 15.53 -32.11 -10.79
CA ASN A 18 16.33 -30.89 -10.87
C ASN A 18 15.51 -29.64 -11.25
N GLU A 19 14.51 -29.80 -12.11
CA GLU A 19 13.59 -28.72 -12.48
C GLU A 19 12.75 -28.30 -11.28
N ALA A 20 12.23 -29.24 -10.50
CA ALA A 20 11.50 -28.94 -9.26
C ALA A 20 12.37 -28.20 -8.24
N LYS A 21 13.61 -28.68 -7.99
CA LYS A 21 14.56 -27.99 -7.10
C LYS A 21 14.85 -26.56 -7.59
N ARG A 22 14.98 -26.36 -8.89
CA ARG A 22 15.20 -25.03 -9.49
C ARG A 22 13.99 -24.11 -9.29
N ALA A 23 12.76 -24.63 -9.46
CA ALA A 23 11.52 -23.89 -9.23
C ALA A 23 11.41 -23.41 -7.76
N TRP A 24 11.72 -24.29 -6.78
CA TRP A 24 11.72 -23.94 -5.38
C TRP A 24 12.79 -22.89 -5.00
N ARG A 25 13.96 -22.94 -5.62
CA ARG A 25 15.00 -21.90 -5.44
C ARG A 25 14.57 -20.58 -6.07
N ALA A 26 13.94 -20.61 -7.25
CA ALA A 26 13.39 -19.42 -7.89
C ALA A 26 12.29 -18.77 -7.05
N LEU A 27 11.45 -19.56 -6.38
CA LEU A 27 10.45 -19.05 -5.43
C LEU A 27 11.09 -18.19 -4.34
N GLY A 28 12.28 -18.56 -3.85
CA GLY A 28 13.03 -17.75 -2.88
C GLY A 28 13.31 -16.33 -3.37
N GLY A 29 13.76 -16.16 -4.62
CA GLY A 29 13.97 -14.86 -5.26
C GLY A 29 12.67 -14.06 -5.39
N LEU A 30 11.61 -14.72 -5.88
CA LEU A 30 10.27 -14.13 -6.03
C LEU A 30 9.69 -13.66 -4.69
N CYS A 31 9.79 -14.47 -3.64
CA CYS A 31 9.34 -14.13 -2.29
C CYS A 31 10.17 -12.99 -1.70
N LEU A 32 11.49 -12.98 -1.93
CA LEU A 32 12.37 -11.91 -1.49
C LEU A 32 11.97 -10.57 -2.13
N GLY A 33 11.74 -10.53 -3.44
CA GLY A 33 11.27 -9.33 -4.13
C GLY A 33 9.97 -8.78 -3.56
N THR A 34 8.98 -9.68 -3.32
CA THR A 34 7.71 -9.32 -2.68
C THR A 34 7.94 -8.79 -1.25
N PHE A 35 8.73 -9.48 -0.45
CA PHE A 35 9.09 -9.09 0.91
C PHE A 35 9.71 -7.69 0.96
N VAL A 36 10.68 -7.40 0.10
CA VAL A 36 11.36 -6.09 0.05
C VAL A 36 10.41 -4.98 -0.37
N CYS A 37 9.49 -5.19 -1.32
CA CYS A 37 8.48 -4.19 -1.69
C CYS A 37 7.62 -3.77 -0.49
N PHE A 38 7.17 -4.73 0.34
CA PHE A 38 6.36 -4.44 1.52
C PHE A 38 7.20 -3.87 2.67
N THR A 39 8.44 -4.33 2.85
CA THR A 39 9.43 -3.76 3.77
C THR A 39 9.69 -2.29 3.47
N ASN A 40 9.96 -1.95 2.21
CA ASN A 40 10.21 -0.57 1.78
C ASN A 40 9.04 0.37 2.13
N THR A 41 7.79 -0.08 1.92
CA THR A 41 6.62 0.77 2.17
C THR A 41 6.56 1.25 3.63
N THR A 42 6.84 0.37 4.58
CA THR A 42 6.76 0.70 6.02
C THR A 42 8.06 1.33 6.54
N ALA A 43 9.22 0.87 6.08
CA ALA A 43 10.51 1.46 6.43
C ALA A 43 10.60 2.94 6.01
N PHE A 44 10.10 3.25 4.83
CA PHE A 44 10.10 4.63 4.33
C PHE A 44 9.21 5.55 5.17
N ASN A 45 8.05 5.07 5.65
CA ASN A 45 7.18 5.86 6.50
C ASN A 45 7.84 6.24 7.84
N ILE A 46 8.66 5.35 8.41
CA ILE A 46 9.46 5.64 9.63
C ILE A 46 10.56 6.67 9.32
N ALA A 47 11.10 6.69 8.10
CA ALA A 47 12.17 7.63 7.74
C ALA A 47 11.65 9.04 7.39
N LEU A 48 10.36 9.24 7.20
CA LEU A 48 9.80 10.53 6.77
C LEU A 48 10.21 11.72 7.64
N PRO A 49 10.20 11.65 9.00
CA PRO A 49 10.67 12.75 9.83
C PRO A 49 12.14 13.09 9.57
N ALA A 50 13.03 12.09 9.47
CA ALA A 50 14.45 12.29 9.18
C ALA A 50 14.69 12.87 7.77
N ILE A 51 13.93 12.39 6.77
CA ILE A 51 13.95 12.91 5.40
C ILE A 51 13.49 14.38 5.38
N SER A 52 12.44 14.69 6.14
CA SER A 52 11.91 16.06 6.27
C SER A 52 12.97 17.03 6.74
N VAL A 53 13.66 16.68 7.82
CA VAL A 53 14.77 17.48 8.36
C VAL A 53 15.91 17.61 7.35
N SER A 54 16.37 16.47 6.80
CA SER A 54 17.54 16.44 5.89
C SER A 54 17.34 17.20 4.58
N LEU A 55 16.11 17.22 4.02
CA LEU A 55 15.78 17.84 2.74
C LEU A 55 14.96 19.12 2.86
N GLY A 56 14.65 19.57 4.08
CA GLY A 56 13.76 20.72 4.33
C GLY A 56 12.33 20.46 3.81
N ALA A 57 11.90 19.20 3.79
CA ALA A 57 10.63 18.79 3.21
C ALA A 57 9.45 19.09 4.15
N GLY A 58 8.50 19.88 3.70
CA GLY A 58 7.25 20.13 4.41
C GLY A 58 6.28 18.94 4.32
N GLN A 59 5.10 19.11 4.90
CA GLN A 59 4.06 18.08 4.93
C GLN A 59 3.58 17.69 3.52
N VAL A 60 3.54 18.64 2.59
CA VAL A 60 3.15 18.41 1.18
C VAL A 60 4.12 17.47 0.49
N GLU A 61 5.41 17.74 0.60
CA GLU A 61 6.46 16.93 -0.01
C GLU A 61 6.50 15.53 0.59
N GLN A 62 6.32 15.39 1.91
CA GLN A 62 6.22 14.09 2.60
C GLN A 62 5.05 13.25 2.06
N GLN A 63 3.87 13.86 1.89
CA GLN A 63 2.71 13.19 1.30
C GLN A 63 2.98 12.75 -0.14
N TRP A 64 3.63 13.59 -0.94
CA TRP A 64 4.00 13.22 -2.31
C TRP A 64 5.03 12.07 -2.37
N MET A 65 6.01 12.05 -1.46
CA MET A 65 7.00 10.96 -1.40
C MET A 65 6.33 9.60 -1.17
N VAL A 66 5.28 9.54 -0.34
CA VAL A 66 4.53 8.30 -0.10
C VAL A 66 3.51 8.05 -1.21
N SER A 67 2.79 9.09 -1.64
CA SER A 67 1.71 8.96 -2.63
C SER A 67 2.24 8.59 -4.02
N ALA A 68 3.39 9.11 -4.44
CA ALA A 68 3.99 8.82 -5.74
C ALA A 68 4.26 7.32 -5.94
N TYR A 69 4.78 6.65 -4.89
CA TYR A 69 4.97 5.21 -4.91
C TYR A 69 3.64 4.47 -5.11
N ASN A 70 2.66 4.72 -4.24
CA ASN A 70 1.38 4.02 -4.27
C ASN A 70 0.59 4.30 -5.55
N LEU A 71 0.64 5.53 -6.06
CA LEU A 71 -0.03 5.94 -7.29
C LEU A 71 0.50 5.17 -8.50
N VAL A 72 1.81 5.17 -8.69
CA VAL A 72 2.45 4.50 -9.81
C VAL A 72 2.35 2.98 -9.65
N PHE A 73 2.53 2.45 -8.44
CA PHE A 73 2.34 1.04 -8.13
C PHE A 73 0.95 0.56 -8.56
N GLY A 74 -0.11 1.23 -8.12
CA GLY A 74 -1.48 0.84 -8.45
C GLY A 74 -1.81 0.91 -9.94
N ALA A 75 -1.37 1.97 -10.63
CA ALA A 75 -1.61 2.13 -12.06
C ALA A 75 -0.89 1.07 -12.91
N PHE A 76 0.36 0.78 -12.58
CA PHE A 76 1.18 -0.15 -13.36
C PHE A 76 0.96 -1.62 -12.97
N MET A 77 0.44 -1.92 -11.80
CA MET A 77 -0.01 -3.26 -11.43
C MET A 77 -1.05 -3.82 -12.43
N LEU A 78 -1.99 -2.98 -12.87
CA LEU A 78 -3.00 -3.36 -13.87
C LEU A 78 -2.39 -3.61 -15.26
N LEU A 79 -1.38 -2.83 -15.64
CA LEU A 79 -0.69 -2.98 -16.92
C LEU A 79 0.28 -4.14 -16.95
N ALA A 80 0.87 -4.47 -15.82
CA ALA A 80 1.89 -5.53 -15.72
C ALA A 80 1.38 -6.87 -16.25
N GLY A 81 0.12 -7.23 -15.93
CA GLY A 81 -0.50 -8.45 -16.44
C GLY A 81 -0.51 -8.52 -17.98
N SER A 82 -1.01 -7.48 -18.63
CA SER A 82 -1.10 -7.42 -20.11
C SER A 82 0.26 -7.34 -20.81
N LEU A 83 1.25 -6.74 -20.15
CA LEU A 83 2.64 -6.69 -20.63
C LEU A 83 3.33 -8.04 -20.44
N GLY A 84 3.10 -8.73 -19.34
CA GLY A 84 3.62 -10.06 -19.07
C GLY A 84 3.16 -11.08 -20.11
N ASP A 85 1.91 -11.01 -20.57
CA ASP A 85 1.36 -11.87 -21.60
C ASP A 85 1.98 -11.57 -22.99
N ARG A 86 2.41 -10.33 -23.24
CA ARG A 86 2.95 -9.91 -24.54
C ARG A 86 4.46 -10.01 -24.63
N TRP A 87 5.20 -9.59 -23.62
CA TRP A 87 6.68 -9.53 -23.60
C TRP A 87 7.31 -10.76 -22.97
N GLY A 88 6.50 -11.55 -22.24
CA GLY A 88 6.95 -12.64 -21.41
C GLY A 88 7.03 -12.22 -19.94
N VAL A 89 6.64 -13.14 -19.07
CA VAL A 89 6.52 -12.87 -17.63
C VAL A 89 7.88 -12.62 -16.99
N LYS A 90 8.91 -13.40 -17.36
CA LYS A 90 10.27 -13.21 -16.86
C LYS A 90 10.84 -11.85 -17.28
N ARG A 91 10.70 -11.48 -18.56
CA ARG A 91 11.22 -10.18 -19.05
C ARG A 91 10.55 -9.02 -18.33
N THR A 92 9.23 -9.08 -18.17
CA THR A 92 8.47 -8.04 -17.48
C THR A 92 8.87 -7.92 -16.02
N LEU A 93 9.10 -9.05 -15.31
CA LEU A 93 9.63 -9.08 -13.96
C LEU A 93 11.01 -8.39 -13.88
N LEU A 94 11.94 -8.77 -14.76
CA LEU A 94 13.29 -8.22 -14.77
C LEU A 94 13.31 -6.71 -15.05
N VAL A 95 12.43 -6.22 -15.92
CA VAL A 95 12.26 -4.76 -16.16
C VAL A 95 11.79 -4.07 -14.88
N GLY A 96 10.80 -4.63 -14.19
CA GLY A 96 10.32 -4.09 -12.92
C GLY A 96 11.40 -4.07 -11.84
N ALA A 97 12.09 -5.19 -11.64
CA ALA A 97 13.16 -5.32 -10.65
C ALA A 97 14.35 -4.39 -10.95
N SER A 98 14.73 -4.25 -12.24
CA SER A 98 15.80 -3.32 -12.68
C SER A 98 15.38 -1.87 -12.43
N ALA A 99 14.14 -1.50 -12.72
CA ALA A 99 13.64 -0.16 -12.46
C ALA A 99 13.62 0.17 -10.96
N PHE A 100 13.23 -0.79 -10.11
CA PHE A 100 13.26 -0.62 -8.65
C PHE A 100 14.70 -0.42 -8.15
N ALA A 101 15.65 -1.25 -8.59
CA ALA A 101 17.06 -1.13 -8.23
C ALA A 101 17.67 0.21 -8.69
N ALA A 102 17.40 0.62 -9.94
CA ALA A 102 17.89 1.90 -10.47
C ALA A 102 17.31 3.10 -9.70
N ALA A 103 16.01 3.04 -9.38
CA ALA A 103 15.37 4.08 -8.58
C ALA A 103 15.87 4.12 -7.13
N SER A 104 16.19 2.96 -6.54
CA SER A 104 16.84 2.88 -5.23
C SER A 104 18.23 3.53 -5.27
N ALA A 105 19.03 3.28 -6.32
CA ALA A 105 20.31 3.95 -6.50
C ALA A 105 20.15 5.48 -6.65
N ALA A 106 19.14 5.95 -7.38
CA ALA A 106 18.82 7.37 -7.48
C ALA A 106 18.38 7.96 -6.12
N GLY A 107 17.64 7.18 -5.31
CA GLY A 107 17.24 7.57 -3.96
C GLY A 107 18.41 7.74 -3.00
N VAL A 108 19.46 6.90 -3.10
CA VAL A 108 20.72 7.08 -2.34
C VAL A 108 21.37 8.42 -2.63
N LEU A 109 21.35 8.85 -3.90
CA LEU A 109 21.96 10.10 -4.37
C LEU A 109 21.01 11.30 -4.26
N ALA A 110 19.81 11.15 -3.71
CA ALA A 110 18.83 12.20 -3.65
C ALA A 110 19.28 13.37 -2.75
N THR A 111 19.25 14.57 -3.30
CA THR A 111 19.60 15.83 -2.61
C THR A 111 18.40 16.79 -2.49
N SER A 112 17.24 16.42 -3.02
CA SER A 112 16.04 17.25 -2.97
C SER A 112 14.78 16.39 -2.79
N SER A 113 13.71 17.01 -2.29
CA SER A 113 12.40 16.38 -2.17
C SER A 113 11.88 15.86 -3.52
N VAL A 114 12.10 16.63 -4.60
CA VAL A 114 11.66 16.28 -5.94
C VAL A 114 12.35 15.00 -6.44
N THR A 115 13.69 14.89 -6.26
CA THR A 115 14.43 13.67 -6.67
C THR A 115 13.95 12.45 -5.91
N THR A 116 13.63 12.60 -4.61
CA THR A 116 13.07 11.52 -3.79
C THR A 116 11.67 11.13 -4.27
N ILE A 117 10.79 12.09 -4.58
CA ILE A 117 9.43 11.82 -5.11
C ILE A 117 9.51 11.06 -6.44
N VAL A 118 10.39 11.49 -7.36
CA VAL A 118 10.58 10.80 -8.65
C VAL A 118 11.13 9.39 -8.45
N ALA A 119 12.14 9.22 -7.60
CA ALA A 119 12.68 7.89 -7.27
C ALA A 119 11.58 6.98 -6.70
N ARG A 120 10.75 7.48 -5.77
CA ARG A 120 9.60 6.75 -5.22
C ARG A 120 8.60 6.36 -6.29
N GLY A 121 8.28 7.24 -7.24
CA GLY A 121 7.41 6.91 -8.36
C GLY A 121 7.95 5.77 -9.22
N VAL A 122 9.24 5.80 -9.56
CA VAL A 122 9.89 4.72 -10.34
C VAL A 122 10.00 3.43 -9.53
N MET A 123 10.23 3.49 -8.20
CA MET A 123 10.14 2.31 -7.34
C MET A 123 8.74 1.71 -7.34
N GLY A 124 7.68 2.54 -7.32
CA GLY A 124 6.29 2.10 -7.44
C GLY A 124 6.02 1.34 -8.75
N PHE A 125 6.56 1.83 -9.89
CA PHE A 125 6.53 1.11 -11.17
C PHE A 125 7.20 -0.27 -11.04
N GLY A 126 8.41 -0.32 -10.50
CA GLY A 126 9.15 -1.56 -10.29
C GLY A 126 8.41 -2.56 -9.41
N ALA A 127 7.83 -2.10 -8.30
CA ALA A 127 7.04 -2.93 -7.39
C ALA A 127 5.77 -3.49 -8.06
N GLY A 128 5.05 -2.66 -8.83
CA GLY A 128 3.84 -3.07 -9.55
C GLY A 128 4.11 -4.23 -10.51
N PHE A 129 5.19 -4.14 -11.28
CA PHE A 129 5.63 -5.21 -12.17
C PHE A 129 6.11 -6.45 -11.39
N SER A 130 6.95 -6.26 -10.38
CA SER A 130 7.55 -7.37 -9.62
C SER A 130 6.48 -8.21 -8.93
N ILE A 131 5.54 -7.61 -8.21
CA ILE A 131 4.49 -8.33 -7.47
C ILE A 131 3.53 -9.05 -8.42
N THR A 132 3.08 -8.37 -9.48
CA THR A 132 2.15 -8.98 -10.44
C THR A 132 2.79 -10.16 -11.18
N MET A 133 4.04 -10.00 -11.62
CA MET A 133 4.75 -11.06 -12.33
C MET A 133 5.17 -12.21 -11.42
N THR A 134 5.45 -11.95 -10.15
CA THR A 134 5.69 -12.99 -9.13
C THR A 134 4.50 -13.94 -9.04
N LEU A 135 3.29 -13.42 -8.89
CA LEU A 135 2.08 -14.24 -8.84
C LEU A 135 1.88 -15.04 -10.13
N ALA A 136 2.09 -14.42 -11.29
CA ALA A 136 1.99 -15.10 -12.58
C ALA A 136 3.06 -16.19 -12.77
N LEU A 137 4.27 -16.01 -12.25
CA LEU A 137 5.34 -17.02 -12.30
C LEU A 137 5.07 -18.19 -11.36
N ILE A 138 4.59 -17.91 -10.13
CA ILE A 138 4.22 -18.97 -9.20
C ILE A 138 3.16 -19.89 -9.82
N THR A 139 2.12 -19.34 -10.45
CA THR A 139 1.07 -20.13 -11.09
C THR A 139 1.56 -20.93 -12.31
N ARG A 140 2.67 -20.53 -12.95
CA ARG A 140 3.29 -21.22 -14.09
C ARG A 140 4.35 -22.26 -13.69
N LEU A 141 5.04 -22.03 -12.56
CA LEU A 141 6.14 -22.89 -12.10
C LEU A 141 5.65 -24.07 -11.25
N PHE A 142 4.49 -23.94 -10.62
CA PHE A 142 3.97 -24.93 -9.70
C PHE A 142 2.57 -25.37 -10.11
N GLU A 143 2.30 -26.66 -9.93
CA GLU A 143 1.00 -27.30 -10.20
C GLU A 143 0.38 -27.81 -8.89
N SER A 144 -0.95 -27.90 -8.86
CA SER A 144 -1.73 -28.49 -7.76
C SER A 144 -1.30 -28.01 -6.35
N ASP A 145 -0.94 -28.95 -5.46
CA ASP A 145 -0.59 -28.69 -4.07
C ASP A 145 0.68 -27.83 -3.92
N GLY A 146 1.64 -27.97 -4.85
CA GLY A 146 2.85 -27.15 -4.89
C GLY A 146 2.54 -25.67 -5.13
N GLN A 147 1.55 -25.37 -5.95
CA GLN A 147 1.10 -24.01 -6.22
C GLN A 147 0.48 -23.36 -4.98
N VAL A 148 -0.37 -24.10 -4.24
CA VAL A 148 -0.97 -23.60 -3.00
C VAL A 148 0.11 -23.25 -1.98
N LEU A 149 1.10 -24.13 -1.80
CA LEU A 149 2.22 -23.90 -0.89
C LEU A 149 3.06 -22.68 -1.31
N ALA A 150 3.40 -22.55 -2.61
CA ALA A 150 4.19 -21.44 -3.12
C ALA A 150 3.46 -20.08 -2.97
N LEU A 151 2.15 -20.04 -3.25
CA LEU A 151 1.32 -18.86 -3.00
C LEU A 151 1.24 -18.51 -1.50
N THR A 152 1.16 -19.51 -0.64
CA THR A 152 1.17 -19.33 0.83
C THR A 152 2.50 -18.75 1.29
N MET A 153 3.64 -19.25 0.79
CA MET A 153 4.97 -18.71 1.10
C MET A 153 5.10 -17.26 0.66
N ASN A 154 4.59 -16.91 -0.52
CA ASN A 154 4.57 -15.52 -0.99
C ASN A 154 3.68 -14.63 -0.12
N ALA A 155 2.52 -15.11 0.31
CA ALA A 155 1.65 -14.38 1.23
C ALA A 155 2.31 -14.15 2.61
N VAL A 156 3.06 -15.14 3.10
CA VAL A 156 3.88 -14.99 4.33
C VAL A 156 4.96 -13.94 4.12
N ALA A 157 5.66 -13.93 2.99
CA ALA A 157 6.66 -12.92 2.67
C ALA A 157 6.06 -11.50 2.65
N MET A 158 4.88 -11.31 2.03
CA MET A 158 4.13 -10.05 2.07
C MET A 158 3.81 -9.62 3.52
N THR A 159 3.28 -10.56 4.31
CA THR A 159 2.83 -10.27 5.68
C THR A 159 3.99 -9.91 6.61
N LEU A 160 5.13 -10.59 6.47
CA LEU A 160 6.33 -10.34 7.28
C LEU A 160 7.09 -9.09 6.83
N GLY A 161 6.94 -8.66 5.58
CA GLY A 161 7.62 -7.47 5.05
C GLY A 161 7.28 -6.20 5.81
N ALA A 162 6.01 -5.97 6.12
CA ALA A 162 5.58 -4.75 6.80
C ALA A 162 6.16 -4.61 8.24
N PRO A 163 6.02 -5.59 9.15
CA PRO A 163 6.63 -5.49 10.48
C PRO A 163 8.16 -5.42 10.44
N PHE A 164 8.79 -6.18 9.53
CA PHE A 164 10.23 -6.11 9.35
C PHE A 164 10.67 -4.72 8.89
N GLY A 165 9.92 -4.09 7.99
CA GLY A 165 10.20 -2.75 7.50
C GLY A 165 10.13 -1.68 8.58
N LEU A 166 9.18 -1.78 9.52
CA LEU A 166 9.13 -0.85 10.66
C LEU A 166 10.40 -0.93 11.50
N VAL A 167 10.83 -2.15 11.88
CA VAL A 167 12.04 -2.35 12.69
C VAL A 167 13.30 -1.97 11.90
N LEU A 168 13.40 -2.43 10.66
CA LEU A 168 14.55 -2.12 9.80
C LEU A 168 14.66 -0.60 9.55
N GLY A 169 13.56 0.07 9.23
CA GLY A 169 13.52 1.52 9.03
C GLY A 169 13.99 2.26 10.28
N GLY A 170 13.47 1.88 11.45
CA GLY A 170 13.90 2.45 12.71
C GLY A 170 15.39 2.23 13.02
N LEU A 171 15.92 1.02 12.76
CA LEU A 171 17.33 0.71 12.92
C LEU A 171 18.22 1.52 11.98
N LEU A 172 17.89 1.53 10.69
CA LEU A 172 18.70 2.21 9.68
C LEU A 172 18.73 3.73 9.89
N VAL A 173 17.58 4.34 10.20
CA VAL A 173 17.51 5.78 10.50
C VAL A 173 18.23 6.13 11.81
N ASN A 174 18.15 5.26 12.82
CA ASN A 174 18.75 5.54 14.13
C ASN A 174 20.29 5.37 14.16
N PHE A 175 20.83 4.41 13.40
CA PHE A 175 22.25 4.06 13.46
C PHE A 175 23.06 4.48 12.22
N ALA A 176 22.38 4.88 11.14
CA ALA A 176 23.06 5.34 9.92
C ALA A 176 22.45 6.66 9.42
N ASP A 177 21.72 6.60 8.32
CA ASP A 177 21.01 7.72 7.69
C ASP A 177 19.79 7.16 6.98
N TRP A 178 18.78 7.99 6.73
CA TRP A 178 17.58 7.58 5.98
C TRP A 178 17.90 7.01 4.58
N ARG A 179 19.02 7.42 3.99
CA ARG A 179 19.50 6.88 2.70
C ARG A 179 19.87 5.41 2.78
N ALA A 180 20.17 4.89 3.96
CA ALA A 180 20.48 3.47 4.17
C ALA A 180 19.28 2.56 3.80
N ILE A 181 18.04 3.06 3.84
CA ILE A 181 16.87 2.33 3.35
C ILE A 181 16.98 2.07 1.85
N PHE A 182 17.36 3.09 1.07
CA PHE A 182 17.56 2.95 -0.37
C PHE A 182 18.76 2.05 -0.70
N VAL A 183 19.82 2.07 0.13
CA VAL A 183 20.95 1.15 -0.02
C VAL A 183 20.51 -0.28 0.22
N PHE A 184 19.74 -0.54 1.26
CA PHE A 184 19.15 -1.85 1.54
C PHE A 184 18.31 -2.34 0.36
N ASP A 185 17.41 -1.50 -0.14
CA ASP A 185 16.55 -1.80 -1.29
C ASP A 185 17.36 -2.11 -2.56
N LEU A 186 18.38 -1.31 -2.83
CA LEU A 186 19.28 -1.51 -3.97
C LEU A 186 19.98 -2.88 -3.89
N VAL A 187 20.62 -3.18 -2.76
CA VAL A 187 21.30 -4.45 -2.56
C VAL A 187 20.35 -5.63 -2.66
N ALA A 188 19.18 -5.53 -2.01
CA ALA A 188 18.18 -6.58 -2.03
C ALA A 188 17.64 -6.83 -3.45
N PHE A 189 17.35 -5.78 -4.22
CA PHE A 189 16.88 -5.94 -5.60
C PHE A 189 17.97 -6.38 -6.58
N LEU A 190 19.23 -6.06 -6.34
CA LEU A 190 20.34 -6.66 -7.10
C LEU A 190 20.44 -8.16 -6.85
N ILE A 191 20.23 -8.61 -5.61
CA ILE A 191 20.16 -10.04 -5.28
C ILE A 191 18.95 -10.69 -5.95
N VAL A 192 17.75 -10.06 -5.88
CA VAL A 192 16.55 -10.52 -6.58
C VAL A 192 16.81 -10.68 -8.07
N LEU A 193 17.37 -9.66 -8.73
CA LEU A 193 17.73 -9.69 -10.15
C LEU A 193 18.66 -10.85 -10.48
N LEU A 194 19.70 -11.03 -9.69
CA LEU A 194 20.65 -12.13 -9.88
C LEU A 194 19.95 -13.49 -9.78
N LEU A 195 19.15 -13.70 -8.75
CA LEU A 195 18.39 -14.94 -8.56
C LEU A 195 17.38 -15.17 -9.69
N ASP A 196 16.66 -14.16 -10.11
CA ASP A 196 15.65 -14.23 -11.17
C ASP A 196 16.29 -14.51 -12.54
N ILE A 197 17.43 -13.91 -12.85
CA ILE A 197 18.19 -14.17 -14.09
C ILE A 197 18.68 -15.62 -14.12
N LEU A 198 19.26 -16.11 -13.02
CA LEU A 198 19.91 -17.42 -12.96
C LEU A 198 18.91 -18.59 -12.82
N LEU A 199 17.85 -18.40 -12.03
CA LEU A 199 16.97 -19.50 -11.62
C LEU A 199 15.68 -19.59 -12.44
N LEU A 200 15.12 -18.45 -12.90
CA LEU A 200 13.88 -18.49 -13.69
C LEU A 200 14.13 -19.05 -15.08
N PRO A 201 13.27 -19.94 -15.59
CA PRO A 201 13.31 -20.41 -16.96
C PRO A 201 13.11 -19.23 -17.92
N GLY A 202 13.75 -19.30 -19.08
CA GLY A 202 13.53 -18.31 -20.15
C GLY A 202 12.07 -18.30 -20.59
N ASP A 203 11.59 -17.13 -21.02
CA ASP A 203 10.28 -17.04 -21.67
C ASP A 203 10.32 -17.89 -22.96
N ARG A 204 9.79 -19.12 -22.89
CA ARG A 204 9.54 -19.90 -24.09
C ARG A 204 8.50 -19.12 -24.89
N SER A 205 8.86 -18.69 -26.08
CA SER A 205 7.95 -18.12 -27.05
C SER A 205 6.78 -19.12 -27.19
N GLN A 206 5.66 -18.82 -26.55
CA GLN A 206 4.41 -19.53 -26.82
C GLN A 206 3.88 -19.06 -28.18
N SER A 207 4.60 -19.49 -29.24
CA SER A 207 4.18 -19.32 -30.63
C SER A 207 3.05 -20.28 -31.02
N GLY A 208 2.33 -20.84 -30.08
CA GLY A 208 1.30 -21.84 -30.35
C GLY A 208 0.15 -21.79 -29.36
N GLY A 209 -0.78 -20.83 -29.49
CA GLY A 209 -2.02 -21.04 -28.78
C GLY A 209 -2.84 -19.80 -28.37
N ALA A 210 -2.75 -18.71 -29.09
CA ALA A 210 -3.86 -17.75 -29.15
C ALA A 210 -3.75 -16.96 -30.45
N THR A 211 -4.38 -17.45 -31.51
CA THR A 211 -4.86 -16.67 -32.64
C THR A 211 -5.99 -15.74 -32.21
N GLY A 212 -5.80 -15.05 -31.09
CA GLY A 212 -6.63 -13.96 -30.66
C GLY A 212 -5.90 -12.66 -30.96
N ALA A 213 -6.52 -11.81 -31.80
CA ALA A 213 -6.04 -10.52 -32.22
C ALA A 213 -5.19 -9.86 -31.16
N ARG A 214 -4.00 -9.34 -31.54
CA ARG A 214 -3.11 -8.53 -30.71
C ARG A 214 -3.95 -7.44 -30.01
N ALA A 215 -4.52 -7.77 -28.85
CA ALA A 215 -5.33 -6.84 -28.08
C ALA A 215 -4.44 -5.63 -27.82
N ARG A 216 -4.87 -4.46 -28.25
CA ARG A 216 -4.15 -3.21 -28.04
C ARG A 216 -3.97 -3.03 -26.56
N LEU A 217 -2.72 -2.83 -26.11
CA LEU A 217 -2.44 -2.52 -24.71
C LEU A 217 -3.33 -1.33 -24.30
N PRO A 218 -4.04 -1.41 -23.17
CA PRO A 218 -4.90 -0.32 -22.73
C PRO A 218 -4.07 0.80 -22.03
N LEU A 219 -2.91 1.14 -22.65
CA LEU A 219 -1.97 2.15 -22.13
C LEU A 219 -2.67 3.49 -21.89
N LEU A 220 -3.53 3.91 -22.81
CA LEU A 220 -4.22 5.19 -22.64
C LEU A 220 -5.22 5.16 -21.49
N SER A 221 -5.90 4.03 -21.28
CA SER A 221 -6.81 3.87 -20.13
C SER A 221 -6.01 3.90 -18.80
N ALA A 222 -4.85 3.25 -18.75
CA ALA A 222 -4.00 3.28 -17.57
C ALA A 222 -3.37 4.65 -17.31
N LEU A 223 -2.94 5.35 -18.37
CA LEU A 223 -2.43 6.72 -18.25
C LEU A 223 -3.52 7.70 -17.81
N LEU A 224 -4.75 7.55 -18.30
CA LEU A 224 -5.89 8.36 -17.85
C LEU A 224 -6.22 8.07 -16.38
N ALA A 225 -6.21 6.80 -15.95
CA ALA A 225 -6.40 6.45 -14.56
C ALA A 225 -5.29 7.06 -13.67
N LEU A 226 -4.02 6.89 -14.06
CA LEU A 226 -2.86 7.47 -13.37
C LEU A 226 -2.97 8.99 -13.26
N ALA A 227 -3.22 9.68 -14.38
CA ALA A 227 -3.32 11.13 -14.42
C ALA A 227 -4.50 11.65 -13.59
N GLY A 228 -5.67 10.99 -13.69
CA GLY A 228 -6.84 11.35 -12.91
C GLY A 228 -6.62 11.20 -11.40
N LEU A 229 -5.98 10.09 -10.99
CA LEU A 229 -5.63 9.83 -9.59
C LEU A 229 -4.55 10.80 -9.08
N ALA A 230 -3.55 11.10 -9.91
CA ALA A 230 -2.50 12.07 -9.57
C ALA A 230 -3.10 13.48 -9.34
N LEU A 231 -4.02 13.90 -10.20
CA LEU A 231 -4.69 15.19 -10.06
C LEU A 231 -5.57 15.26 -8.81
N VAL A 232 -6.35 14.19 -8.53
CA VAL A 232 -7.15 14.14 -7.27
C VAL A 232 -6.24 14.17 -6.05
N SER A 233 -5.15 13.41 -6.06
CA SER A 233 -4.17 13.41 -4.97
C SER A 233 -3.52 14.78 -4.79
N ALA A 234 -3.15 15.46 -5.90
CA ALA A 234 -2.59 16.81 -5.85
C ALA A 234 -3.57 17.80 -5.21
N GLY A 235 -4.83 17.75 -5.61
CA GLY A 235 -5.85 18.62 -5.01
C GLY A 235 -6.08 18.34 -3.53
N LEU A 236 -6.12 17.07 -3.12
CA LEU A 236 -6.24 16.67 -1.71
C LEU A 236 -5.02 17.14 -0.89
N ILE A 237 -3.81 16.98 -1.42
CA ILE A 237 -2.58 17.38 -0.75
C ILE A 237 -2.52 18.92 -0.63
N ASN A 238 -2.89 19.66 -1.68
CA ASN A 238 -2.89 21.12 -1.66
C ASN A 238 -3.98 21.71 -0.74
N ALA A 239 -5.05 20.96 -0.47
CA ALA A 239 -6.13 21.41 0.41
C ALA A 239 -5.69 21.74 1.85
N GLN A 240 -4.54 21.22 2.29
CA GLN A 240 -3.96 21.57 3.60
C GLN A 240 -3.46 23.03 3.66
N ILE A 241 -3.05 23.62 2.53
CA ILE A 241 -2.55 24.99 2.46
C ILE A 241 -3.74 25.96 2.47
N SER A 242 -4.72 25.70 1.61
CA SER A 242 -5.97 26.45 1.55
C SER A 242 -7.06 25.61 0.88
N ALA A 243 -8.01 25.10 1.66
CA ALA A 243 -9.09 24.28 1.13
C ALA A 243 -10.00 25.05 0.13
N ALA A 244 -10.04 26.38 0.23
CA ALA A 244 -10.84 27.25 -0.64
C ALA A 244 -10.10 27.74 -1.88
N SER A 245 -8.79 27.45 -2.03
CA SER A 245 -8.01 27.94 -3.17
C SER A 245 -8.31 27.17 -4.46
N PRO A 246 -8.22 27.83 -5.63
CA PRO A 246 -8.30 27.16 -6.94
C PRO A 246 -7.24 26.07 -7.11
N ASP A 247 -6.07 26.23 -6.48
CA ASP A 247 -4.97 25.26 -6.54
C ASP A 247 -5.30 23.93 -5.83
N SER A 248 -6.31 23.92 -4.96
CA SER A 248 -6.77 22.71 -4.27
C SER A 248 -7.83 21.98 -5.08
N TRP A 249 -8.93 22.63 -5.40
CA TRP A 249 -10.04 21.93 -6.08
C TRP A 249 -10.05 22.05 -7.59
N GLY A 250 -9.22 22.91 -8.19
CA GLY A 250 -8.96 22.85 -9.61
C GLY A 250 -8.43 21.48 -10.06
N PRO A 251 -7.33 20.99 -9.49
CA PRO A 251 -6.83 19.63 -9.74
C PRO A 251 -7.82 18.53 -9.36
N MET A 252 -8.60 18.66 -8.26
CA MET A 252 -9.62 17.65 -7.90
C MET A 252 -10.71 17.55 -8.98
N VAL A 253 -11.23 18.66 -9.45
CA VAL A 253 -12.24 18.70 -10.52
C VAL A 253 -11.66 18.17 -11.83
N ALA A 254 -10.47 18.63 -12.21
CA ALA A 254 -9.78 18.13 -13.40
C ALA A 254 -9.54 16.62 -13.32
N GLY A 255 -9.08 16.13 -12.18
CA GLY A 255 -8.89 14.71 -11.92
C GLY A 255 -10.19 13.91 -12.02
N ALA A 256 -11.27 14.42 -11.42
CA ALA A 256 -12.59 13.79 -11.53
C ALA A 256 -13.08 13.72 -12.99
N LEU A 257 -12.85 14.76 -13.78
CA LEU A 257 -13.16 14.77 -15.21
C LEU A 257 -12.32 13.75 -15.98
N VAL A 258 -11.02 13.66 -15.72
CA VAL A 258 -10.13 12.67 -16.35
C VAL A 258 -10.56 11.25 -15.96
N ILE A 259 -10.94 11.00 -14.70
CA ILE A 259 -11.49 9.71 -14.27
C ILE A 259 -12.82 9.43 -14.98
N ALA A 260 -13.69 10.41 -15.12
CA ALA A 260 -14.94 10.24 -15.88
C ALA A 260 -14.69 9.88 -17.36
N VAL A 261 -13.70 10.50 -17.98
CA VAL A 261 -13.25 10.14 -19.36
C VAL A 261 -12.69 8.71 -19.38
N PHE A 262 -11.86 8.33 -18.39
CA PHE A 262 -11.37 6.96 -18.25
C PHE A 262 -12.53 5.96 -18.16
N VAL A 263 -13.48 6.18 -17.24
CA VAL A 263 -14.65 5.34 -17.03
C VAL A 263 -15.47 5.20 -18.30
N ARG A 264 -15.78 6.32 -18.98
CA ARG A 264 -16.55 6.31 -20.23
C ARG A 264 -15.84 5.55 -21.35
N ARG A 265 -14.52 5.69 -21.44
CA ARG A 265 -13.71 5.00 -22.45
C ARG A 265 -13.60 3.51 -22.14
N ASP A 266 -13.32 3.16 -20.88
CA ASP A 266 -13.10 1.79 -20.43
C ASP A 266 -14.39 0.96 -20.57
N THR A 267 -15.56 1.52 -20.21
CA THR A 267 -16.87 0.87 -20.37
C THR A 267 -17.30 0.64 -21.81
N ARG A 268 -16.72 1.40 -22.75
CA ARG A 268 -16.96 1.24 -24.19
C ARG A 268 -15.91 0.38 -24.89
N SER A 269 -14.87 0.00 -24.17
CA SER A 269 -13.78 -0.84 -24.72
C SER A 269 -14.23 -2.29 -24.85
N SER A 270 -13.78 -2.96 -25.91
CA SER A 270 -13.94 -4.42 -26.06
C SER A 270 -13.09 -5.22 -25.07
N ASN A 271 -12.04 -4.59 -24.49
CA ASN A 271 -11.18 -5.13 -23.43
C ASN A 271 -11.05 -4.09 -22.30
N PRO A 272 -12.04 -4.00 -21.41
CA PRO A 272 -11.99 -3.05 -20.29
C PRO A 272 -10.89 -3.43 -19.30
N LEU A 273 -10.15 -2.41 -18.80
CA LEU A 273 -9.19 -2.56 -17.70
C LEU A 273 -9.89 -2.90 -16.38
N ALA A 274 -11.05 -2.23 -16.17
CA ALA A 274 -11.87 -2.39 -14.98
C ALA A 274 -13.28 -2.75 -15.38
N GLU A 275 -13.77 -3.90 -14.94
CA GLU A 275 -15.16 -4.30 -15.19
C GLU A 275 -16.14 -3.54 -14.29
N LEU A 276 -16.30 -2.23 -14.53
CA LEU A 276 -17.17 -1.34 -13.74
C LEU A 276 -18.64 -1.79 -13.68
N GLY A 277 -19.07 -2.63 -14.62
CA GLY A 277 -20.39 -3.27 -14.58
C GLY A 277 -20.64 -4.12 -13.34
N LEU A 278 -19.58 -4.59 -12.67
CA LEU A 278 -19.65 -5.33 -11.41
C LEU A 278 -20.14 -4.46 -10.24
N LEU A 279 -19.97 -3.15 -10.30
CA LEU A 279 -20.50 -2.23 -9.28
C LEU A 279 -22.02 -2.20 -9.22
N ARG A 280 -22.70 -2.73 -10.22
CA ARG A 280 -24.17 -2.93 -10.18
C ARG A 280 -24.59 -4.09 -9.30
N ILE A 281 -23.66 -4.95 -8.90
CA ILE A 281 -23.88 -6.01 -7.91
C ILE A 281 -23.73 -5.40 -6.53
N PRO A 282 -24.80 -5.29 -5.72
CA PRO A 282 -24.77 -4.56 -4.44
C PRO A 282 -23.73 -5.08 -3.46
N SER A 283 -23.55 -6.40 -3.39
CA SER A 283 -22.51 -7.01 -2.52
C SER A 283 -21.09 -6.66 -2.99
N PHE A 284 -20.85 -6.60 -4.31
CA PHE A 284 -19.55 -6.18 -4.87
C PHE A 284 -19.28 -4.70 -4.57
N ALA A 285 -20.26 -3.84 -4.78
CA ALA A 285 -20.14 -2.41 -4.53
C ALA A 285 -19.88 -2.11 -3.05
N ALA A 286 -20.66 -2.72 -2.15
CA ALA A 286 -20.51 -2.55 -0.72
C ALA A 286 -19.15 -3.06 -0.21
N ALA A 287 -18.70 -4.22 -0.67
CA ALA A 287 -17.40 -4.76 -0.32
C ALA A 287 -16.24 -3.91 -0.85
N SER A 288 -16.34 -3.41 -2.10
CA SER A 288 -15.33 -2.55 -2.70
C SER A 288 -15.23 -1.20 -1.99
N LEU A 289 -16.36 -0.60 -1.62
CA LEU A 289 -16.40 0.63 -0.83
C LEU A 289 -15.81 0.40 0.58
N SER A 290 -16.09 -0.73 1.19
CA SER A 290 -15.51 -1.12 2.48
C SER A 290 -13.99 -1.31 2.38
N LEU A 291 -13.49 -1.90 1.29
CA LEU A 291 -12.06 -2.04 1.01
C LEU A 291 -11.38 -0.68 0.81
N LEU A 292 -12.03 0.23 0.10
CA LEU A 292 -11.53 1.60 -0.05
C LEU A 292 -11.39 2.26 1.32
N ALA A 293 -12.44 2.22 2.14
CA ALA A 293 -12.44 2.81 3.47
C ALA A 293 -11.39 2.18 4.42
N LEU A 294 -11.25 0.86 4.36
CA LEU A 294 -10.21 0.14 5.09
C LEU A 294 -8.81 0.65 4.71
N ASN A 295 -8.54 0.79 3.41
CA ASN A 295 -7.23 1.24 2.95
C ASN A 295 -6.99 2.74 3.20
N VAL A 296 -8.04 3.57 3.20
CA VAL A 296 -7.97 4.96 3.69
C VAL A 296 -7.48 4.99 5.13
N ALA A 297 -8.05 4.18 6.01
CA ALA A 297 -7.65 4.11 7.41
C ALA A 297 -6.22 3.58 7.57
N ILE A 298 -5.86 2.47 6.90
CA ILE A 298 -4.52 1.88 6.97
C ILE A 298 -3.46 2.89 6.57
N SER A 299 -3.61 3.50 5.39
CA SER A 299 -2.60 4.39 4.82
C SER A 299 -2.49 5.70 5.60
N GLY A 300 -3.63 6.22 6.07
CA GLY A 300 -3.64 7.41 6.90
C GLY A 300 -2.96 7.20 8.25
N ILE A 301 -3.25 6.08 8.93
CA ILE A 301 -2.57 5.72 10.18
C ILE A 301 -1.06 5.55 9.95
N MET A 302 -0.68 4.80 8.91
CA MET A 302 0.73 4.54 8.58
C MET A 302 1.49 5.80 8.17
N PHE A 303 0.81 6.85 7.72
CA PHE A 303 1.41 8.14 7.42
C PHE A 303 1.53 9.04 8.67
N VAL A 304 0.48 9.10 9.48
CA VAL A 304 0.36 10.06 10.60
C VAL A 304 1.04 9.56 11.87
N LEU A 305 0.86 8.28 12.19
CA LEU A 305 1.26 7.72 13.50
C LEU A 305 2.78 7.68 13.71
N PRO A 306 3.63 7.35 12.72
CA PRO A 306 5.08 7.40 12.89
C PRO A 306 5.58 8.78 13.32
N ALA A 307 5.16 9.84 12.65
CA ALA A 307 5.54 11.21 12.99
C ALA A 307 5.05 11.61 14.39
N TYR A 308 3.89 11.11 14.83
CA TYR A 308 3.39 11.35 16.18
C TYR A 308 4.25 10.66 17.25
N VAL A 309 4.50 9.35 17.10
CA VAL A 309 5.24 8.60 18.11
C VAL A 309 6.73 8.95 18.14
N GLU A 310 7.32 9.37 17.04
CA GLU A 310 8.71 9.76 16.95
C GLU A 310 8.89 11.23 17.36
N THR A 311 8.36 12.15 16.59
CA THR A 311 8.65 13.57 16.77
C THR A 311 7.82 14.18 17.91
N ALA A 312 6.48 13.99 17.92
CA ALA A 312 5.63 14.66 18.90
C ALA A 312 5.87 14.13 20.34
N LEU A 313 6.18 12.83 20.49
CA LEU A 313 6.52 12.23 21.77
C LEU A 313 8.03 12.30 22.08
N GLY A 314 8.87 12.79 21.17
CA GLY A 314 10.30 12.97 21.36
C GLY A 314 11.11 11.67 21.43
N ASN A 315 10.67 10.62 20.73
CA ASN A 315 11.35 9.33 20.69
C ASN A 315 12.32 9.25 19.50
N SER A 316 13.33 8.35 19.60
CA SER A 316 14.12 7.99 18.43
C SER A 316 13.32 7.18 17.41
N ALA A 317 13.74 7.17 16.15
CA ALA A 317 13.10 6.41 15.09
C ALA A 317 12.92 4.91 15.44
N LEU A 318 13.90 4.31 16.09
CA LEU A 318 13.82 2.91 16.56
C LEU A 318 12.75 2.73 17.63
N VAL A 319 12.71 3.60 18.63
CA VAL A 319 11.69 3.55 19.70
C VAL A 319 10.31 3.81 19.10
N GLY A 320 10.18 4.80 18.23
CA GLY A 320 8.94 5.07 17.47
C GLY A 320 8.46 3.85 16.70
N ALA A 321 9.35 3.16 15.98
CA ALA A 321 9.02 1.93 15.28
C ALA A 321 8.56 0.81 16.22
N LEU A 322 9.23 0.63 17.37
CA LEU A 322 8.84 -0.36 18.38
C LEU A 322 7.49 -0.02 19.02
N MET A 323 7.17 1.26 19.21
CA MET A 323 5.86 1.69 19.69
C MET A 323 4.70 1.38 18.71
N LEU A 324 4.98 1.05 17.45
CA LEU A 324 3.98 0.60 16.47
C LEU A 324 3.80 -0.93 16.47
N MET A 325 4.69 -1.69 17.13
CA MET A 325 4.62 -3.16 17.15
C MET A 325 3.32 -3.75 17.73
N PRO A 326 2.66 -3.16 18.74
CA PRO A 326 1.39 -3.67 19.23
C PRO A 326 0.32 -3.82 18.14
N MET A 327 0.26 -2.86 17.20
CA MET A 327 -0.67 -2.92 16.07
C MET A 327 -0.35 -4.09 15.14
N VAL A 328 0.94 -4.32 14.86
CA VAL A 328 1.41 -5.43 14.02
C VAL A 328 1.16 -6.78 14.68
N ALA A 329 1.46 -6.91 15.97
CA ALA A 329 1.20 -8.13 16.73
C ALA A 329 -0.31 -8.47 16.75
N ALA A 330 -1.14 -7.46 16.96
CA ALA A 330 -2.59 -7.62 16.90
C ALA A 330 -3.08 -8.00 15.50
N ALA A 331 -2.46 -7.45 14.44
CA ALA A 331 -2.78 -7.82 13.06
C ALA A 331 -2.46 -9.30 12.78
N MET A 332 -1.36 -9.84 13.30
CA MET A 332 -1.04 -11.27 13.17
C MET A 332 -2.10 -12.15 13.84
N VAL A 333 -2.56 -11.77 15.03
CA VAL A 333 -3.68 -12.46 15.72
C VAL A 333 -4.98 -12.33 14.90
N GLY A 334 -5.28 -11.14 14.38
CA GLY A 334 -6.43 -10.87 13.52
C GLY A 334 -6.44 -11.79 12.30
N ALA A 335 -5.32 -11.91 11.60
CA ALA A 335 -5.18 -12.79 10.44
C ALA A 335 -5.46 -14.26 10.80
N ALA A 336 -4.95 -14.75 11.94
CA ALA A 336 -5.13 -16.12 12.39
C ALA A 336 -6.61 -16.46 12.70
N ILE A 337 -7.37 -15.50 13.23
CA ILE A 337 -8.78 -15.73 13.63
C ILE A 337 -9.78 -15.40 12.51
N THR A 338 -9.35 -14.77 11.42
CA THR A 338 -10.21 -14.26 10.33
C THR A 338 -11.17 -15.33 9.81
N ARG A 339 -10.67 -16.54 9.51
CA ARG A 339 -11.49 -17.63 9.00
C ARG A 339 -12.59 -18.01 9.99
N LYS A 340 -12.23 -18.20 11.27
CA LYS A 340 -13.17 -18.55 12.34
C LYS A 340 -14.30 -17.51 12.50
N VAL A 341 -13.93 -16.23 12.42
CA VAL A 341 -14.88 -15.11 12.53
C VAL A 341 -15.77 -15.04 11.29
N SER A 342 -15.20 -15.18 10.09
CA SER A 342 -15.94 -15.16 8.84
C SER A 342 -16.93 -16.34 8.73
N ASP A 343 -16.52 -17.54 9.17
CA ASP A 343 -17.37 -18.73 9.14
C ASP A 343 -18.55 -18.63 10.14
N ARG A 344 -18.33 -17.99 11.30
CA ARG A 344 -19.38 -17.83 12.33
C ARG A 344 -20.35 -16.67 12.06
N LEU A 345 -19.82 -15.51 11.64
CA LEU A 345 -20.64 -14.29 11.48
C LEU A 345 -21.17 -14.12 10.05
N GLY A 346 -20.58 -14.82 9.08
CA GLY A 346 -20.74 -14.55 7.66
C GLY A 346 -19.94 -13.33 7.20
N LYS A 347 -19.56 -13.28 5.91
CA LYS A 347 -18.64 -12.27 5.35
C LYS A 347 -19.11 -10.82 5.59
N ARG A 348 -20.40 -10.56 5.42
CA ARG A 348 -20.97 -9.22 5.62
C ARG A 348 -20.81 -8.71 7.04
N ARG A 349 -21.25 -9.51 8.05
CA ARG A 349 -21.13 -9.10 9.46
C ARG A 349 -19.69 -9.00 9.90
N ALA A 350 -18.82 -9.88 9.40
CA ALA A 350 -17.38 -9.81 9.65
C ALA A 350 -16.75 -8.54 9.05
N CYS A 351 -17.19 -8.12 7.85
CA CYS A 351 -16.79 -6.84 7.25
C CYS A 351 -17.19 -5.65 8.13
N VAL A 352 -18.47 -5.59 8.56
CA VAL A 352 -18.97 -4.53 9.45
C VAL A 352 -18.22 -4.53 10.78
N ALA A 353 -18.01 -5.70 11.38
CA ALA A 353 -17.25 -5.83 12.63
C ALA A 353 -15.82 -5.31 12.51
N SER A 354 -15.14 -5.60 11.39
CA SER A 354 -13.80 -5.08 11.12
C SER A 354 -13.77 -3.56 11.06
N LEU A 355 -14.70 -2.94 10.30
CA LEU A 355 -14.77 -1.48 10.18
C LEU A 355 -15.08 -0.80 11.51
N VAL A 356 -16.01 -1.35 12.29
CA VAL A 356 -16.36 -0.84 13.62
C VAL A 356 -15.17 -0.97 14.57
N LEU A 357 -14.46 -2.10 14.54
CA LEU A 357 -13.30 -2.32 15.38
C LEU A 357 -12.17 -1.32 15.08
N ILE A 358 -11.92 -1.01 13.80
CA ILE A 358 -10.95 0.00 13.40
C ILE A 358 -11.42 1.39 13.84
N ALA A 359 -12.71 1.73 13.65
CA ALA A 359 -13.25 3.02 14.07
C ALA A 359 -13.13 3.23 15.58
N LEU A 360 -13.43 2.22 16.38
CA LEU A 360 -13.22 2.23 17.83
C LEU A 360 -11.74 2.37 18.19
N GLY A 361 -10.85 1.65 17.51
CA GLY A 361 -9.41 1.76 17.68
C GLY A 361 -8.91 3.17 17.40
N LEU A 362 -9.36 3.80 16.32
CA LEU A 362 -9.04 5.19 15.99
C LEU A 362 -9.56 6.17 17.04
N ALA A 363 -10.79 5.99 17.52
CA ALA A 363 -11.36 6.83 18.57
C ALA A 363 -10.57 6.72 19.88
N VAL A 364 -10.14 5.51 20.26
CA VAL A 364 -9.29 5.28 21.43
C VAL A 364 -7.90 5.90 21.23
N MET A 365 -7.30 5.78 20.04
CA MET A 365 -6.02 6.43 19.73
C MET A 365 -6.16 7.97 19.73
N ALA A 366 -7.28 8.51 19.23
CA ALA A 366 -7.59 9.94 19.33
C ALA A 366 -7.68 10.39 20.79
N ALA A 367 -8.40 9.66 21.62
CA ALA A 367 -8.51 9.97 23.05
C ALA A 367 -7.15 9.90 23.77
N SER A 368 -6.25 8.99 23.37
CA SER A 368 -4.93 8.85 23.97
C SER A 368 -4.05 10.09 23.77
N THR A 369 -4.25 10.86 22.69
CA THR A 369 -3.51 12.13 22.46
C THR A 369 -3.87 13.21 23.46
N ALA A 370 -5.10 13.20 23.98
CA ALA A 370 -5.55 14.18 25.00
C ALA A 370 -5.07 13.82 26.43
N VAL A 371 -4.93 12.51 26.73
CA VAL A 371 -4.56 12.02 28.08
C VAL A 371 -3.07 11.74 28.20
N ALA A 372 -2.30 11.90 27.11
CA ALA A 372 -0.87 11.60 27.00
C ALA A 372 -0.49 10.18 27.48
N GLY A 373 -1.37 9.19 27.30
CA GLY A 373 -1.22 7.82 27.81
C GLY A 373 -0.87 6.82 26.71
N TYR A 374 0.41 6.43 26.58
CA TYR A 374 0.82 5.37 25.65
C TYR A 374 0.05 4.04 25.86
N PRO A 375 -0.29 3.59 27.08
CA PRO A 375 -1.09 2.38 27.26
C PRO A 375 -2.46 2.43 26.55
N LEU A 376 -3.13 3.58 26.56
CA LEU A 376 -4.40 3.76 25.86
C LEU A 376 -4.20 3.70 24.33
N MET A 377 -3.09 4.27 23.84
CA MET A 377 -2.70 4.18 22.43
C MET A 377 -2.49 2.72 22.01
N VAL A 378 -1.86 1.90 22.83
CA VAL A 378 -1.65 0.45 22.57
C VAL A 378 -2.99 -0.26 22.40
N VAL A 379 -3.99 0.03 23.24
CA VAL A 379 -5.33 -0.55 23.09
C VAL A 379 -5.95 -0.18 21.75
N GLY A 380 -5.87 1.09 21.36
CA GLY A 380 -6.35 1.56 20.06
C GLY A 380 -5.60 0.91 18.88
N GLN A 381 -4.28 0.81 18.97
CA GLN A 381 -3.43 0.13 17.97
C GLN A 381 -3.82 -1.35 17.83
N CYS A 382 -4.02 -2.06 18.93
CA CYS A 382 -4.45 -3.46 18.90
C CYS A 382 -5.82 -3.63 18.23
N ALA A 383 -6.78 -2.77 18.54
CA ALA A 383 -8.09 -2.78 17.88
C ALA A 383 -7.99 -2.51 16.38
N CYS A 384 -7.19 -1.52 15.97
CA CYS A 384 -6.92 -1.22 14.55
C CYS A 384 -6.25 -2.41 13.86
N GLY A 385 -5.18 -2.96 14.42
CA GLY A 385 -4.45 -4.10 13.85
C GLY A 385 -5.33 -5.32 13.64
N LEU A 386 -6.09 -5.73 14.65
CA LEU A 386 -7.09 -6.81 14.55
C LEU A 386 -8.10 -6.55 13.43
N GLY A 387 -8.71 -5.36 13.41
CA GLY A 387 -9.71 -5.00 12.41
C GLY A 387 -9.17 -4.99 10.99
N MET A 388 -7.98 -4.43 10.77
CA MET A 388 -7.32 -4.35 9.45
C MET A 388 -7.02 -5.73 8.89
N ALA A 389 -6.40 -6.60 9.67
CA ALA A 389 -6.01 -7.94 9.22
C ALA A 389 -7.20 -8.86 8.99
N MET A 390 -8.29 -8.70 9.75
CA MET A 390 -9.53 -9.41 9.50
C MET A 390 -10.29 -8.86 8.29
N GLY A 391 -10.33 -7.54 8.13
CA GLY A 391 -11.16 -6.87 7.13
C GLY A 391 -10.72 -7.15 5.71
N LEU A 392 -9.44 -7.08 5.43
CA LEU A 392 -8.90 -7.18 4.07
C LEU A 392 -9.34 -8.46 3.34
N PRO A 393 -9.06 -9.69 3.84
CA PRO A 393 -9.43 -10.92 3.14
C PRO A 393 -10.95 -11.17 3.15
N VAL A 394 -11.66 -10.75 4.20
CA VAL A 394 -13.12 -10.88 4.28
C VAL A 394 -13.80 -10.03 3.20
N MET A 395 -13.39 -8.77 3.05
CA MET A 395 -13.97 -7.85 2.06
C MET A 395 -13.63 -8.28 0.64
N GLN A 396 -12.38 -8.73 0.38
CA GLN A 396 -11.99 -9.30 -0.91
C GLN A 396 -12.83 -10.53 -1.26
N GLY A 397 -12.97 -11.46 -0.31
CA GLY A 397 -13.78 -12.66 -0.48
C GLY A 397 -15.26 -12.37 -0.67
N TRP A 398 -15.80 -11.31 0.00
CA TRP A 398 -17.18 -10.89 -0.16
C TRP A 398 -17.43 -10.22 -1.50
N ALA A 399 -16.50 -9.37 -1.97
CA ALA A 399 -16.57 -8.77 -3.30
C ALA A 399 -16.63 -9.84 -4.41
N MET A 400 -15.79 -10.86 -4.32
CA MET A 400 -15.68 -11.89 -5.36
C MET A 400 -16.76 -12.97 -5.32
N GLU A 401 -17.61 -13.01 -4.29
CA GLU A 401 -18.56 -14.09 -4.03
C GLU A 401 -19.60 -14.28 -5.15
N ARG A 402 -20.10 -13.19 -5.72
CA ARG A 402 -21.12 -13.20 -6.77
C ARG A 402 -20.58 -12.85 -8.15
N VAL A 403 -19.26 -12.78 -8.30
CA VAL A 403 -18.65 -12.48 -9.58
C VAL A 403 -18.60 -13.76 -10.43
N PRO A 404 -19.16 -13.73 -11.67
CA PRO A 404 -19.09 -14.87 -12.57
C PRO A 404 -17.64 -15.25 -12.92
N ASP A 405 -17.36 -16.54 -13.08
CA ASP A 405 -15.99 -17.05 -13.32
C ASP A 405 -15.28 -16.35 -14.49
N ARG A 406 -16.03 -16.08 -15.57
CA ARG A 406 -15.51 -15.38 -16.76
C ARG A 406 -15.05 -13.94 -16.50
N ARG A 407 -15.50 -13.32 -15.40
CA ARG A 407 -15.21 -11.91 -15.02
C ARG A 407 -14.36 -11.80 -13.75
N ARG A 408 -13.88 -12.91 -13.19
CA ARG A 408 -13.08 -12.89 -11.96
C ARG A 408 -11.79 -12.08 -12.11
N GLY A 409 -11.15 -12.13 -13.28
CA GLY A 409 -9.95 -11.33 -13.56
C GLY A 409 -10.23 -9.81 -13.48
N GLY A 410 -11.26 -9.33 -14.17
CA GLY A 410 -11.67 -7.94 -14.10
C GLY A 410 -12.18 -7.51 -12.73
N GLY A 411 -12.88 -8.42 -12.01
CA GLY A 411 -13.32 -8.19 -10.64
C GLY A 411 -12.15 -8.00 -9.66
N SER A 412 -11.13 -8.85 -9.72
CA SER A 412 -9.94 -8.73 -8.88
C SER A 412 -9.14 -7.46 -9.20
N ALA A 413 -9.02 -7.09 -10.47
CA ALA A 413 -8.40 -5.85 -10.88
C ALA A 413 -9.13 -4.61 -10.32
N LEU A 414 -10.47 -4.62 -10.35
CA LEU A 414 -11.29 -3.53 -9.80
C LEU A 414 -11.15 -3.45 -8.28
N VAL A 415 -11.16 -4.58 -7.57
CA VAL A 415 -10.90 -4.64 -6.13
C VAL A 415 -9.54 -4.05 -5.78
N SER A 416 -8.48 -4.40 -6.50
CA SER A 416 -7.14 -3.84 -6.32
C SER A 416 -7.12 -2.32 -6.58
N THR A 417 -7.89 -1.86 -7.57
CA THR A 417 -8.03 -0.42 -7.85
C THR A 417 -8.66 0.32 -6.66
N PHE A 418 -9.74 -0.21 -6.07
CA PHE A 418 -10.34 0.39 -4.87
C PHE A 418 -9.37 0.42 -3.67
N GLN A 419 -8.51 -0.59 -3.51
CA GLN A 419 -7.48 -0.59 -2.49
C GLN A 419 -6.46 0.53 -2.71
N GLN A 420 -5.95 0.69 -3.93
CA GLN A 420 -4.96 1.73 -4.24
C GLN A 420 -5.57 3.14 -4.15
N LEU A 421 -6.82 3.30 -4.58
CA LEU A 421 -7.59 4.54 -4.35
C LEU A 421 -7.69 4.86 -2.86
N GLY A 422 -8.00 3.85 -2.04
CA GLY A 422 -8.04 4.01 -0.59
C GLY A 422 -6.72 4.46 -0.02
N CYS A 423 -5.60 3.87 -0.47
CA CYS A 423 -4.26 4.29 -0.02
C CYS A 423 -3.97 5.76 -0.36
N LEU A 424 -4.26 6.19 -1.58
CA LEU A 424 -4.02 7.56 -2.03
C LEU A 424 -4.89 8.58 -1.29
N ILE A 425 -6.19 8.29 -1.16
CA ILE A 425 -7.14 9.13 -0.43
C ILE A 425 -6.75 9.21 1.06
N GLY A 426 -6.31 8.09 1.65
CA GLY A 426 -5.90 8.04 3.05
C GLY A 426 -4.74 8.96 3.36
N ILE A 427 -3.66 8.89 2.56
CA ILE A 427 -2.49 9.75 2.71
C ILE A 427 -2.89 11.21 2.44
N GLY A 428 -3.58 11.47 1.32
CA GLY A 428 -3.98 12.82 0.93
C GLY A 428 -4.95 13.45 1.91
N ALA A 429 -6.06 12.80 2.25
CA ALA A 429 -7.11 13.38 3.08
C ALA A 429 -6.71 13.48 4.56
N LEU A 430 -6.19 12.38 5.17
CA LEU A 430 -5.77 12.43 6.56
C LEU A 430 -4.52 13.28 6.75
N GLY A 431 -3.55 13.19 5.83
CA GLY A 431 -2.37 14.03 5.89
C GLY A 431 -2.70 15.52 5.75
N SER A 432 -3.63 15.87 4.85
CA SER A 432 -4.07 17.28 4.69
C SER A 432 -4.87 17.76 5.89
N LEU A 433 -5.69 16.88 6.48
CA LEU A 433 -6.44 17.22 7.69
C LEU A 433 -5.50 17.45 8.89
N VAL A 434 -4.46 16.61 9.02
CA VAL A 434 -3.41 16.82 10.03
C VAL A 434 -2.64 18.09 9.75
N GLY A 435 -2.18 18.33 8.51
CA GLY A 435 -1.43 19.52 8.16
C GLY A 435 -2.19 20.82 8.39
N SER A 436 -3.45 20.90 7.95
CA SER A 436 -4.31 22.07 8.15
C SER A 436 -4.66 22.31 9.62
N SER A 437 -4.97 21.23 10.36
CA SER A 437 -5.26 21.31 11.80
C SER A 437 -4.03 21.71 12.60
N TYR A 438 -2.85 21.19 12.25
CA TYR A 438 -1.57 21.57 12.84
C TYR A 438 -1.27 23.05 12.61
N ALA A 439 -1.35 23.51 11.35
CA ALA A 439 -1.13 24.91 11.01
C ALA A 439 -2.11 25.85 11.73
N ALA A 440 -3.38 25.45 11.84
CA ALA A 440 -4.38 26.22 12.58
C ALA A 440 -4.08 26.29 14.09
N ALA A 441 -3.66 25.17 14.70
CA ALA A 441 -3.33 25.10 16.11
C ALA A 441 -2.01 25.82 16.47
N CYS A 442 -1.09 25.97 15.49
CA CYS A 442 0.17 26.69 15.69
C CYS A 442 0.00 28.22 15.61
N ARG A 443 -1.12 28.75 15.10
CA ARG A 443 -1.33 30.20 14.97
C ARG A 443 -1.27 30.90 16.32
N GLY A 444 -0.48 31.99 16.39
CA GLY A 444 -0.25 32.71 17.65
C GLY A 444 0.61 32.01 18.68
N THR A 445 1.24 30.88 18.32
CA THR A 445 2.15 30.16 19.19
C THR A 445 3.60 30.29 18.75
N ALA A 446 4.54 29.81 19.59
CA ALA A 446 5.97 29.79 19.24
C ALA A 446 6.29 28.84 18.05
N ALA A 447 5.36 27.98 17.64
CA ALA A 447 5.51 27.06 16.51
C ALA A 447 4.89 27.59 15.21
N GLU A 448 4.42 28.84 15.17
CA GLU A 448 3.84 29.41 13.95
C GLU A 448 4.86 29.52 12.82
N GLY A 449 4.43 29.21 11.60
CA GLY A 449 5.24 29.29 10.37
C GLY A 449 6.04 28.04 10.01
N PHE A 450 6.07 27.02 10.85
CA PHE A 450 6.73 25.76 10.49
C PHE A 450 5.79 24.85 9.70
N ALA A 451 6.27 24.40 8.52
CA ALA A 451 5.50 23.57 7.59
C ALA A 451 5.31 22.11 8.07
N SER A 452 6.07 21.66 9.07
CA SER A 452 5.90 20.35 9.71
C SER A 452 6.43 20.38 11.14
N ILE A 453 5.99 19.39 11.95
CA ILE A 453 6.48 19.24 13.33
C ILE A 453 7.99 18.94 13.36
N SER A 454 8.52 18.17 12.42
CA SER A 454 9.95 17.83 12.35
C SER A 454 10.80 19.08 12.13
N LEU A 455 10.38 19.96 11.23
CA LEU A 455 11.07 21.26 10.99
C LEU A 455 10.95 22.21 12.19
N ALA A 456 9.84 22.18 12.93
CA ALA A 456 9.71 22.96 14.16
C ALA A 456 10.68 22.48 15.24
N PHE A 457 10.89 21.18 15.36
CA PHE A 457 11.85 20.59 16.32
C PHE A 457 13.30 20.90 15.94
N GLU A 458 13.67 20.78 14.66
CA GLU A 458 15.00 21.16 14.17
C GLU A 458 15.29 22.63 14.43
N ALA A 459 14.32 23.52 14.10
CA ALA A 459 14.46 24.95 14.36
C ALA A 459 14.52 25.26 15.86
N ALA A 460 13.92 24.44 16.72
CA ALA A 460 14.03 24.57 18.17
C ALA A 460 15.46 24.27 18.65
N ASP A 461 16.14 23.27 18.08
CA ASP A 461 17.50 22.90 18.45
C ASP A 461 18.53 24.00 18.15
N ALA A 462 18.25 24.85 17.18
CA ALA A 462 19.09 26.01 16.84
C ALA A 462 18.85 27.24 17.76
N ARG A 463 17.91 27.17 18.72
CA ARG A 463 17.50 28.28 19.58
C ARG A 463 17.96 28.08 21.02
N GLY A 464 17.93 29.16 21.82
CA GLY A 464 18.20 29.09 23.28
C GLY A 464 17.18 28.20 24.00
N ALA A 465 17.59 27.57 25.12
CA ALA A 465 16.86 26.53 25.80
C ALA A 465 15.38 26.85 26.14
N SER A 466 15.08 28.08 26.56
CA SER A 466 13.71 28.50 26.88
C SER A 466 12.81 28.57 25.64
N GLN A 467 13.34 29.14 24.54
CA GLN A 467 12.63 29.22 23.27
C GLN A 467 12.45 27.87 22.61
N ALA A 468 13.48 27.03 22.68
CA ALA A 468 13.42 25.64 22.19
C ALA A 468 12.30 24.85 22.89
N HIS A 469 12.21 24.96 24.22
CA HIS A 469 11.14 24.32 25.00
C HIS A 469 9.75 24.81 24.58
N ALA A 470 9.57 26.12 24.40
CA ALA A 470 8.29 26.72 24.01
C ALA A 470 7.85 26.25 22.60
N VAL A 471 8.79 26.22 21.63
CA VAL A 471 8.51 25.76 20.27
C VAL A 471 8.13 24.28 20.26
N ARG A 472 8.91 23.43 20.94
CA ARG A 472 8.63 21.99 21.01
C ARG A 472 7.29 21.69 21.69
N ALA A 473 7.00 22.34 22.84
CA ALA A 473 5.73 22.17 23.54
C ALA A 473 4.53 22.57 22.69
N ALA A 474 4.61 23.75 22.03
CA ALA A 474 3.56 24.22 21.15
C ALA A 474 3.36 23.29 19.95
N ALA A 475 4.44 22.88 19.28
CA ALA A 475 4.39 21.97 18.12
C ALA A 475 3.83 20.59 18.48
N SER A 476 4.27 19.99 19.60
CA SER A 476 3.76 18.71 20.08
C SER A 476 2.27 18.77 20.41
N SER A 477 1.83 19.80 21.13
CA SER A 477 0.41 19.99 21.48
C SER A 477 -0.45 20.21 20.23
N ALA A 478 0.01 21.05 19.29
CA ALA A 478 -0.67 21.30 18.02
C ALA A 478 -0.79 20.00 17.18
N TYR A 479 0.27 19.20 17.14
CA TYR A 479 0.26 17.96 16.39
C TYR A 479 -0.62 16.88 17.04
N ALA A 480 -0.61 16.77 18.37
CA ALA A 480 -1.51 15.90 19.12
C ALA A 480 -2.99 16.24 18.84
N HIS A 481 -3.33 17.53 18.83
CA HIS A 481 -4.68 18.01 18.47
C HIS A 481 -5.02 17.66 17.00
N ALA A 482 -4.09 17.85 16.09
CA ALA A 482 -4.29 17.51 14.68
C ALA A 482 -4.53 16.01 14.46
N VAL A 483 -3.79 15.15 15.16
CA VAL A 483 -4.00 13.68 15.15
C VAL A 483 -5.37 13.32 15.71
N LEU A 484 -5.79 13.93 16.83
CA LEU A 484 -7.12 13.75 17.40
C LEU A 484 -8.21 14.02 16.37
N VAL A 485 -8.16 15.19 15.72
CA VAL A 485 -9.16 15.59 14.71
C VAL A 485 -9.19 14.61 13.55
N ALA A 486 -8.01 14.22 13.03
CA ALA A 486 -7.91 13.32 11.89
C ALA A 486 -8.43 11.91 12.20
N PHE A 487 -8.09 11.37 13.36
CA PHE A 487 -8.53 10.03 13.75
C PHE A 487 -10.03 9.99 14.09
N CYS A 488 -10.57 11.02 14.73
CA CYS A 488 -12.01 11.15 14.93
C CYS A 488 -12.77 11.23 13.60
N ALA A 489 -12.30 12.04 12.65
CA ALA A 489 -12.90 12.14 11.33
C ALA A 489 -12.88 10.80 10.59
N ALA A 490 -11.74 10.10 10.59
CA ALA A 490 -11.62 8.78 9.98
C ALA A 490 -12.54 7.75 10.65
N ALA A 491 -12.66 7.77 11.98
CA ALA A 491 -13.56 6.88 12.72
C ALA A 491 -15.02 7.09 12.31
N VAL A 492 -15.47 8.35 12.19
CA VAL A 492 -16.83 8.67 11.74
C VAL A 492 -17.08 8.16 10.32
N VAL A 493 -16.16 8.38 9.39
CA VAL A 493 -16.27 7.88 8.01
C VAL A 493 -16.40 6.36 7.99
N LEU A 494 -15.57 5.65 8.75
CA LEU A 494 -15.64 4.18 8.85
C LEU A 494 -16.97 3.69 9.43
N LEU A 495 -17.52 4.37 10.44
CA LEU A 495 -18.82 4.02 11.00
C LEU A 495 -19.97 4.25 10.01
N VAL A 496 -19.91 5.34 9.23
CA VAL A 496 -20.89 5.60 8.16
C VAL A 496 -20.83 4.48 7.12
N ILE A 497 -19.63 4.10 6.66
CA ILE A 497 -19.49 3.03 5.68
C ILE A 497 -19.86 1.66 6.26
N ALA A 498 -19.56 1.39 7.51
CA ALA A 498 -20.03 0.19 8.23
C ALA A 498 -21.57 0.13 8.28
N ALA A 499 -22.22 1.26 8.56
CA ALA A 499 -23.68 1.35 8.53
C ALA A 499 -24.24 1.12 7.11
N LEU A 500 -23.66 1.74 6.08
CA LEU A 500 -24.05 1.50 4.69
C LEU A 500 -23.90 0.03 4.29
N ALA A 501 -22.79 -0.62 4.66
CA ALA A 501 -22.56 -2.04 4.44
C ALA A 501 -23.56 -2.92 5.24
N ALA A 502 -23.98 -2.45 6.43
CA ALA A 502 -24.97 -3.12 7.25
C ALA A 502 -26.41 -3.00 6.70
N PHE A 503 -26.80 -1.92 6.07
CA PHE A 503 -28.17 -1.66 5.62
C PHE A 503 -28.37 -1.90 4.11
N GLY A 504 -27.38 -1.59 3.27
CA GLY A 504 -27.51 -1.59 1.81
C GLY A 504 -27.84 -2.93 1.16
N SER A 505 -27.82 -4.04 1.88
CA SER A 505 -28.16 -5.37 1.35
C SER A 505 -29.36 -6.02 2.04
N ARG A 506 -30.13 -5.28 2.87
CA ARG A 506 -31.40 -5.79 3.40
C ARG A 506 -32.48 -5.96 2.30
N SER A 507 -32.34 -5.23 1.20
CA SER A 507 -33.19 -5.36 0.01
C SER A 507 -33.14 -6.73 -0.67
N GLU A 508 -32.03 -7.50 -0.49
CA GLU A 508 -31.85 -8.79 -1.13
C GLU A 508 -32.41 -10.00 -0.31
N ALA A 509 -32.71 -9.80 0.97
CA ALA A 509 -33.24 -10.87 1.82
C ALA A 509 -34.77 -11.02 1.72
N GLY A 510 -35.46 -10.09 1.06
CA GLY A 510 -36.88 -10.09 0.84
C GLY A 510 -37.34 -10.75 -0.47
N GLU A 511 -36.42 -11.17 -1.33
CA GLU A 511 -36.71 -11.81 -2.63
C GLU A 511 -36.40 -13.32 -2.65
N ARG A 512 -36.34 -14.01 -1.50
CA ARG A 512 -36.20 -15.45 -1.42
C ARG A 512 -37.41 -16.08 -0.77
#